data_fb7cc161b0d212e50bfb01d76ba49163
#
_entry.id   fb7cc161b0d212e50bfb01d76ba49163
#
_cell.length_a   1.000
_cell.length_b   1.000
_cell.length_c   1.000
_cell.angle_alpha   90.00
_cell.angle_beta   90.00
_cell.angle_gamma   90.00
#
_symmetry.space_group_name_H-M   'P 1'
#
loop_
_entity.id
_entity.type
_entity.pdbx_description
1 polymer ?
#
loop_
_entity_poly.entity_id
_entity_poly.type
_entity_poly.pdbx_seq_one_letter_code
_entity_poly.pdbx_strand_id
1 'polypeptide(L)'
;STLLASSAASDVYKRQELIYTRADSTKENMGLTNWAHSPNGKIYKTDVTIGKNYLNEDELHRLRSAVSAFLDIAQMRAERKLPTSMQDWIGFMENYLNLNEFPVLKGLGKISKEQADEKAITEYEKYRPIQDANYISDFDRELEKLEKQLEKKR
;
A
#
# COMPACT_ATOMS: atom_id res chain seq x y z
N SER A 1 -14.67 -16.90 0.51
CA SER A 1 -13.53 -17.08 -0.38
C SER A 1 -12.35 -16.20 0.03
N THR A 2 -11.16 -16.59 -0.37
CA THR A 2 -9.92 -15.86 -0.08
C THR A 2 -9.96 -14.42 -0.63
N LEU A 3 -10.52 -14.23 -1.84
CA LEU A 3 -10.64 -12.91 -2.46
C LEU A 3 -11.54 -11.98 -1.67
N LEU A 4 -12.68 -12.47 -1.17
CA LEU A 4 -13.60 -11.68 -0.34
C LEU A 4 -12.95 -11.29 0.98
N ALA A 5 -12.27 -12.22 1.64
CA ALA A 5 -11.58 -11.94 2.90
C ALA A 5 -10.47 -10.90 2.72
N SER A 6 -9.68 -11.01 1.67
CA SER A 6 -8.61 -10.06 1.36
C SER A 6 -9.15 -8.68 1.03
N SER A 7 -10.25 -8.61 0.27
CA SER A 7 -10.92 -7.34 -0.06
C SER A 7 -11.45 -6.65 1.21
N ALA A 8 -12.13 -7.42 2.09
CA ALA A 8 -12.65 -6.89 3.35
C ALA A 8 -11.52 -6.36 4.25
N ALA A 9 -10.40 -7.10 4.34
CA ALA A 9 -9.24 -6.66 5.13
C ALA A 9 -8.64 -5.37 4.60
N SER A 10 -8.60 -5.18 3.28
CA SER A 10 -8.11 -3.94 2.65
C SER A 10 -8.96 -2.73 3.01
N ASP A 11 -10.25 -2.91 3.28
CA ASP A 11 -11.15 -1.82 3.66
C ASP A 11 -10.88 -1.30 5.08
N VAL A 12 -10.13 -2.03 5.91
CA VAL A 12 -9.72 -1.58 7.25
C VAL A 12 -9.04 -0.22 7.20
N TYR A 13 -8.27 0.06 6.13
CA TYR A 13 -7.53 1.30 5.96
C TYR A 13 -8.17 2.26 4.97
N LYS A 14 -9.34 1.95 4.43
CA LYS A 14 -10.01 2.74 3.37
C LYS A 14 -9.01 3.16 2.30
N ARG A 15 -8.64 2.21 1.48
CA ARG A 15 -7.59 2.31 0.46
C ARG A 15 -7.61 3.62 -0.33
N GLN A 16 -8.78 4.05 -0.78
CA GLN A 16 -8.94 5.25 -1.59
C GLN A 16 -8.59 6.52 -0.81
N GLU A 17 -9.02 6.63 0.44
CA GLU A 17 -8.70 7.76 1.30
C GLU A 17 -7.22 7.80 1.64
N LEU A 18 -6.63 6.64 1.86
CA LEU A 18 -5.20 6.50 2.13
C LEU A 18 -4.37 7.04 0.96
N ILE A 19 -4.68 6.61 -0.24
CA ILE A 19 -4.00 7.08 -1.46
C ILE A 19 -4.18 8.58 -1.62
N TYR A 20 -5.43 9.05 -1.52
CA TYR A 20 -5.76 10.45 -1.69
C TYR A 20 -5.02 11.37 -0.71
N THR A 21 -4.88 10.91 0.53
CA THR A 21 -4.23 11.68 1.60
C THR A 21 -2.71 11.63 1.53
N ARG A 22 -2.15 10.48 1.19
CA ARG A 22 -0.70 10.24 1.31
C ARG A 22 0.10 10.43 0.03
N ALA A 23 -0.53 10.35 -1.13
CA ALA A 23 0.15 10.62 -2.40
C ALA A 23 0.48 12.12 -2.48
N ASP A 24 1.76 12.46 -2.38
CA ASP A 24 2.22 13.85 -2.30
C ASP A 24 3.60 13.96 -2.92
N SER A 25 3.68 14.67 -4.04
CA SER A 25 4.93 14.85 -4.79
C SER A 25 6.03 15.59 -4.02
N THR A 26 5.67 16.28 -2.94
CA THR A 26 6.62 17.04 -2.11
C THR A 26 7.30 16.16 -1.04
N LYS A 27 6.78 14.96 -0.82
CA LYS A 27 7.33 14.03 0.17
C LYS A 27 8.37 13.12 -0.46
N GLU A 28 9.27 12.60 0.37
CA GLU A 28 10.21 11.56 -0.04
C GLU A 28 9.44 10.38 -0.64
N ASN A 29 9.89 9.90 -1.80
CA ASN A 29 9.24 8.82 -2.54
C ASN A 29 7.74 9.06 -2.78
N MET A 30 7.35 10.31 -2.91
CA MET A 30 5.97 10.81 -3.05
C MET A 30 4.97 10.20 -2.05
N GLY A 31 5.45 9.87 -0.87
CA GLY A 31 4.64 9.28 0.19
C GLY A 31 4.57 7.76 0.19
N LEU A 32 5.16 7.08 -0.79
CA LEU A 32 5.21 5.62 -0.82
C LEU A 32 6.24 5.08 0.17
N THR A 33 5.89 3.98 0.81
CA THR A 33 6.80 3.22 1.69
C THR A 33 7.38 2.00 0.98
N ASN A 34 6.72 1.56 -0.08
CA ASN A 34 7.14 0.41 -0.87
C ASN A 34 6.66 0.58 -2.32
N TRP A 35 7.32 -0.05 -3.25
CA TRP A 35 6.96 -0.13 -4.68
C TRP A 35 7.69 -1.32 -5.30
N ALA A 36 7.36 -1.67 -6.53
CA ALA A 36 7.86 -2.90 -7.18
C ALA A 36 9.40 -2.98 -7.21
N HIS A 37 10.06 -1.86 -7.42
CA HIS A 37 11.53 -1.79 -7.52
C HIS A 37 12.20 -1.15 -6.31
N SER A 38 11.49 -1.06 -5.16
CA SER A 38 12.04 -0.50 -3.93
C SER A 38 13.23 -1.33 -3.42
N PRO A 39 14.16 -0.73 -2.65
CA PRO A 39 14.19 0.68 -2.24
C PRO A 39 14.89 1.60 -3.24
N ASN A 40 15.70 1.06 -4.14
CA ASN A 40 16.62 1.84 -4.98
C ASN A 40 16.11 2.09 -6.40
N GLY A 41 15.14 1.32 -6.87
CA GLY A 41 14.59 1.45 -8.21
C GLY A 41 13.55 2.58 -8.31
N LYS A 42 13.18 2.91 -9.53
CA LYS A 42 12.20 3.97 -9.79
C LYS A 42 10.79 3.56 -9.39
N ILE A 43 10.01 4.56 -9.00
CA ILE A 43 8.56 4.45 -8.82
C ILE A 43 7.92 4.66 -10.19
N TYR A 44 6.98 3.80 -10.55
CA TYR A 44 6.23 3.86 -11.80
C TYR A 44 4.77 4.21 -11.55
N LYS A 45 4.09 4.61 -12.61
CA LYS A 45 2.67 4.98 -12.55
C LYS A 45 1.80 3.87 -11.97
N THR A 46 2.12 2.60 -12.24
CA THR A 46 1.39 1.46 -11.71
C THR A 46 1.55 1.28 -10.20
N ASP A 47 2.63 1.80 -9.61
CA ASP A 47 2.89 1.69 -8.17
C ASP A 47 2.01 2.64 -7.36
N VAL A 48 1.69 3.81 -7.90
CA VAL A 48 1.09 4.90 -7.13
C VAL A 48 -0.41 4.72 -6.89
N THR A 49 -1.05 3.82 -7.60
CA THR A 49 -2.48 3.50 -7.43
C THR A 49 -2.73 2.30 -6.53
N ILE A 50 -1.67 1.74 -5.93
CA ILE A 50 -1.75 0.60 -5.00
C ILE A 50 -1.71 1.13 -3.57
N GLY A 51 -2.84 1.06 -2.86
CA GLY A 51 -2.97 1.60 -1.50
C GLY A 51 -1.98 1.01 -0.51
N LYS A 52 -1.69 -0.28 -0.60
CA LYS A 52 -0.73 -0.98 0.24
C LYS A 52 0.66 -0.31 0.23
N ASN A 53 1.04 0.30 -0.87
CA ASN A 53 2.34 0.94 -1.02
C ASN A 53 2.51 2.20 -0.17
N TYR A 54 1.43 2.72 0.42
CA TYR A 54 1.46 3.90 1.28
C TYR A 54 1.42 3.55 2.77
N LEU A 55 1.33 2.27 3.13
CA LEU A 55 1.24 1.83 4.52
C LEU A 55 2.63 1.78 5.17
N ASN A 56 2.72 2.22 6.43
CA ASN A 56 3.93 2.03 7.23
C ASN A 56 3.98 0.57 7.75
N GLU A 57 5.07 0.21 8.43
CA GLU A 57 5.27 -1.18 8.92
C GLU A 57 4.20 -1.61 9.92
N ASP A 58 3.81 -0.74 10.85
CA ASP A 58 2.77 -1.03 11.83
C ASP A 58 1.42 -1.28 11.14
N GLU A 59 1.09 -0.45 10.17
CA GLU A 59 -0.13 -0.59 9.39
C GLU A 59 -0.13 -1.86 8.55
N LEU A 60 1.00 -2.20 7.93
CA LEU A 60 1.16 -3.46 7.18
C LEU A 60 1.01 -4.67 8.10
N HIS A 61 1.58 -4.61 9.30
CA HIS A 61 1.45 -5.68 10.29
C HIS A 61 -0.02 -5.88 10.67
N ARG A 62 -0.75 -4.81 10.94
CA ARG A 62 -2.19 -4.87 11.26
C ARG A 62 -2.99 -5.44 10.10
N LEU A 63 -2.68 -5.02 8.86
CA LEU A 63 -3.34 -5.55 7.68
C LEU A 63 -3.10 -7.05 7.52
N ARG A 64 -1.86 -7.51 7.69
CA ARG A 64 -1.53 -8.95 7.63
C ARG A 64 -2.26 -9.73 8.70
N SER A 65 -2.33 -9.20 9.92
CA SER A 65 -3.06 -9.84 11.03
C SER A 65 -4.55 -9.94 10.71
N ALA A 66 -5.16 -8.89 10.16
CA ALA A 66 -6.56 -8.90 9.75
C ALA A 66 -6.81 -9.92 8.64
N VAL A 67 -5.95 -9.99 7.63
CA VAL A 67 -6.05 -10.96 6.55
C VAL A 67 -5.98 -12.39 7.10
N SER A 68 -5.03 -12.67 8.00
CA SER A 68 -4.88 -13.98 8.63
C SER A 68 -6.13 -14.36 9.42
N ALA A 69 -6.67 -13.44 10.22
CA ALA A 69 -7.89 -13.68 10.98
C ALA A 69 -9.08 -13.98 10.08
N PHE A 70 -9.24 -13.23 8.99
CA PHE A 70 -10.34 -13.43 8.05
C PHE A 70 -10.19 -14.73 7.24
N LEU A 71 -8.96 -15.11 6.89
CA LEU A 71 -8.71 -16.42 6.24
C LEU A 71 -9.05 -17.59 7.16
N ASP A 72 -8.74 -17.48 8.45
CA ASP A 72 -9.12 -18.50 9.44
C ASP A 72 -10.64 -18.62 9.55
N ILE A 73 -11.35 -17.49 9.58
CA ILE A 73 -12.82 -17.47 9.58
C ILE A 73 -13.35 -18.11 8.31
N ALA A 74 -12.78 -17.76 7.15
CA ALA A 74 -13.17 -18.32 5.86
C ALA A 74 -13.04 -19.84 5.84
N GLN A 75 -11.92 -20.36 6.34
CA GLN A 75 -11.65 -21.80 6.42
C GLN A 75 -12.66 -22.51 7.34
N MET A 76 -12.88 -21.97 8.53
CA MET A 76 -13.84 -22.54 9.48
C MET A 76 -15.26 -22.57 8.90
N ARG A 77 -15.67 -21.52 8.26
CA ARG A 77 -17.01 -21.45 7.64
C ARG A 77 -17.14 -22.39 6.46
N ALA A 78 -16.08 -22.51 5.64
CA ALA A 78 -16.05 -23.46 4.52
C ALA A 78 -16.16 -24.91 5.00
N GLU A 79 -15.45 -25.28 6.06
CA GLU A 79 -15.52 -26.62 6.68
C GLU A 79 -16.94 -26.93 7.16
N ARG A 80 -17.63 -25.94 7.67
CA ARG A 80 -19.03 -26.06 8.13
C ARG A 80 -20.05 -25.86 7.01
N LYS A 81 -19.58 -25.64 5.77
CA LYS A 81 -20.42 -25.40 4.59
C LYS A 81 -21.40 -24.21 4.79
N LEU A 82 -20.93 -23.17 5.47
CA LEU A 82 -21.70 -21.95 5.70
C LEU A 82 -21.43 -20.96 4.58
N PRO A 83 -22.45 -20.46 3.87
CA PRO A 83 -22.27 -19.41 2.88
C PRO A 83 -21.87 -18.11 3.57
N THR A 84 -21.01 -17.31 2.91
CA THR A 84 -20.53 -16.04 3.45
C THR A 84 -20.68 -14.96 2.40
N SER A 85 -21.49 -13.94 2.68
CA SER A 85 -21.68 -12.78 1.80
C SER A 85 -20.65 -11.70 2.10
N MET A 86 -20.55 -10.71 1.21
CA MET A 86 -19.71 -9.53 1.48
C MET A 86 -20.21 -8.79 2.73
N GLN A 87 -21.51 -8.74 2.95
CA GLN A 87 -22.11 -8.13 4.13
C GLN A 87 -21.67 -8.82 5.42
N ASP A 88 -21.56 -10.15 5.39
CA ASP A 88 -21.04 -10.93 6.53
C ASP A 88 -19.58 -10.56 6.81
N TRP A 89 -18.75 -10.39 5.76
CA TRP A 89 -17.36 -9.99 5.90
C TRP A 89 -17.22 -8.60 6.52
N ILE A 90 -18.08 -7.65 6.14
CA ILE A 90 -18.11 -6.31 6.73
C ILE A 90 -18.39 -6.41 8.23
N GLY A 91 -19.37 -7.22 8.62
CA GLY A 91 -19.67 -7.47 10.03
C GLY A 91 -18.50 -8.07 10.81
N PHE A 92 -17.81 -9.04 10.22
CA PHE A 92 -16.61 -9.66 10.82
C PHE A 92 -15.48 -8.64 10.98
N MET A 93 -15.28 -7.78 10.00
CA MET A 93 -14.28 -6.72 10.05
C MET A 93 -14.59 -5.73 11.19
N GLU A 94 -15.82 -5.29 11.32
CA GLU A 94 -16.24 -4.39 12.41
C GLU A 94 -15.98 -5.03 13.78
N ASN A 95 -16.35 -6.30 13.94
CA ASN A 95 -16.10 -7.03 15.18
C ASN A 95 -14.61 -7.17 15.48
N TYR A 96 -13.79 -7.43 14.46
CA TYR A 96 -12.35 -7.53 14.61
C TYR A 96 -11.75 -6.20 15.08
N LEU A 97 -12.17 -5.09 14.48
CA LEU A 97 -11.70 -3.76 14.86
C LEU A 97 -12.12 -3.39 16.29
N ASN A 98 -13.35 -3.71 16.67
CA ASN A 98 -13.85 -3.46 18.03
C ASN A 98 -13.10 -4.27 19.08
N LEU A 99 -12.84 -5.55 18.81
CA LEU A 99 -12.12 -6.42 19.75
C LEU A 99 -10.68 -5.95 19.98
N ASN A 100 -10.06 -5.38 18.97
CA ASN A 100 -8.69 -4.88 19.05
C ASN A 100 -8.60 -3.41 19.40
N GLU A 101 -9.72 -2.78 19.73
CA GLU A 101 -9.81 -1.35 20.10
C GLU A 101 -9.31 -0.41 19.00
N PHE A 102 -9.36 -0.84 17.74
CA PHE A 102 -9.03 0.02 16.60
C PHE A 102 -10.20 0.93 16.26
N PRO A 103 -9.94 2.15 15.77
CA PRO A 103 -11.01 3.03 15.33
C PRO A 103 -11.83 2.37 14.21
N VAL A 104 -13.15 2.30 14.40
CA VAL A 104 -14.05 1.83 13.35
C VAL A 104 -14.35 2.97 12.40
N LEU A 105 -13.99 2.80 11.13
CA LEU A 105 -14.31 3.76 10.09
C LEU A 105 -15.74 3.51 9.63
N LYS A 106 -16.64 4.42 10.02
CA LYS A 106 -18.07 4.31 9.71
C LYS A 106 -18.36 4.76 8.28
N GLY A 107 -19.15 3.96 7.57
CA GLY A 107 -19.67 4.27 6.25
C GLY A 107 -18.70 4.02 5.11
N LEU A 108 -19.18 4.23 3.89
CA LEU A 108 -18.35 4.22 2.69
C LEU A 108 -17.42 5.44 2.73
N GLY A 109 -16.17 5.25 2.32
CA GLY A 109 -15.23 6.34 2.19
C GLY A 109 -15.78 7.45 1.28
N LYS A 110 -15.46 8.71 1.59
CA LYS A 110 -15.90 9.86 0.79
C LYS A 110 -15.18 9.98 -0.56
N ILE A 111 -14.08 9.26 -0.71
CA ILE A 111 -13.22 9.33 -1.89
C ILE A 111 -13.49 8.10 -2.76
N SER A 112 -13.84 8.34 -4.03
CA SER A 112 -14.00 7.27 -5.00
C SER A 112 -12.64 6.75 -5.47
N LYS A 113 -12.65 5.55 -6.08
CA LYS A 113 -11.45 4.99 -6.69
C LYS A 113 -10.88 5.93 -7.76
N GLU A 114 -11.75 6.51 -8.58
CA GLU A 114 -11.37 7.44 -9.65
C GLU A 114 -10.71 8.69 -9.08
N GLN A 115 -11.23 9.25 -8.01
CA GLN A 115 -10.64 10.42 -7.34
C GLN A 115 -9.25 10.09 -6.75
N ALA A 116 -9.12 8.93 -6.11
CA ALA A 116 -7.86 8.49 -5.54
C ALA A 116 -6.81 8.26 -6.63
N ASP A 117 -7.17 7.57 -7.69
CA ASP A 117 -6.27 7.29 -8.80
C ASP A 117 -5.83 8.57 -9.51
N GLU A 118 -6.76 9.50 -9.75
CA GLU A 118 -6.47 10.80 -10.35
C GLU A 118 -5.49 11.60 -9.48
N LYS A 119 -5.71 11.65 -8.17
CA LYS A 119 -4.79 12.31 -7.24
C LYS A 119 -3.40 11.69 -7.29
N ALA A 120 -3.32 10.37 -7.22
CA ALA A 120 -2.05 9.64 -7.24
C ALA A 120 -1.29 9.88 -8.55
N ILE A 121 -1.97 9.80 -9.68
CA ILE A 121 -1.38 10.02 -11.01
C ILE A 121 -0.93 11.47 -11.18
N THR A 122 -1.75 12.43 -10.74
CA THR A 122 -1.40 13.86 -10.79
C THR A 122 -0.14 14.13 -9.97
N GLU A 123 -0.04 13.59 -8.77
CA GLU A 123 1.13 13.72 -7.92
C GLU A 123 2.35 13.01 -8.53
N TYR A 124 2.14 11.85 -9.15
CA TYR A 124 3.21 11.14 -9.85
C TYR A 124 3.78 11.95 -11.02
N GLU A 125 2.93 12.60 -11.81
CA GLU A 125 3.38 13.42 -12.94
C GLU A 125 4.23 14.61 -12.45
N LYS A 126 3.93 15.15 -11.28
CA LYS A 126 4.76 16.19 -10.63
C LYS A 126 6.07 15.62 -10.08
N TYR A 127 6.03 14.41 -9.57
CA TYR A 127 7.18 13.75 -8.95
C TYR A 127 8.15 13.18 -9.97
N ARG A 128 7.66 12.72 -11.10
CA ARG A 128 8.44 12.06 -12.14
C ARG A 128 9.69 12.85 -12.58
N PRO A 129 9.61 14.15 -12.89
CA PRO A 129 10.81 14.91 -13.23
C PRO A 129 11.82 14.98 -12.10
N ILE A 130 11.33 15.11 -10.86
CA ILE A 130 12.19 15.14 -9.66
C ILE A 130 12.91 13.81 -9.50
N GLN A 131 12.18 12.71 -9.65
CA GLN A 131 12.74 11.36 -9.57
C GLN A 131 13.78 11.12 -10.66
N ASP A 132 13.47 11.47 -11.90
CA ASP A 132 14.36 11.27 -13.04
C ASP A 132 15.66 12.07 -12.88
N ALA A 133 15.58 13.27 -12.31
CA ALA A 133 16.76 14.11 -12.05
C ALA A 133 17.66 13.52 -10.95
N ASN A 134 17.08 12.81 -9.98
CA ASN A 134 17.81 12.29 -8.81
C ASN A 134 18.11 10.78 -8.89
N TYR A 135 17.54 10.09 -9.88
CA TYR A 135 17.70 8.64 -9.98
C TYR A 135 19.13 8.28 -10.40
N ILE A 136 19.71 7.37 -9.61
CA ILE A 136 21.02 6.79 -9.90
C ILE A 136 20.81 5.28 -10.07
N SER A 137 21.01 4.77 -11.28
CA SER A 137 20.90 3.34 -11.57
C SER A 137 21.97 2.54 -10.82
N ASP A 138 21.77 1.25 -10.67
CA ASP A 138 22.76 0.36 -10.07
C ASP A 138 24.08 0.41 -10.82
N PHE A 139 24.02 0.49 -12.14
CA PHE A 139 25.19 0.63 -12.99
C PHE A 139 25.97 1.92 -12.68
N ASP A 140 25.27 3.04 -12.59
CA ASP A 140 25.87 4.34 -12.27
C ASP A 140 26.50 4.34 -10.87
N ARG A 141 25.86 3.68 -9.90
CA ARG A 141 26.41 3.53 -8.55
C ARG A 141 27.72 2.76 -8.55
N GLU A 142 27.79 1.69 -9.33
CA GLU A 142 29.02 0.91 -9.46
C GLU A 142 30.14 1.73 -10.13
N LEU A 143 29.80 2.54 -11.14
CA LEU A 143 30.76 3.45 -11.75
C LEU A 143 31.29 4.47 -10.74
N GLU A 144 30.44 5.07 -9.93
CA GLU A 144 30.85 6.01 -8.88
C GLU A 144 31.81 5.35 -7.87
N LYS A 145 31.54 4.12 -7.47
CA LYS A 145 32.42 3.36 -6.57
C LYS A 145 33.78 3.12 -7.20
N LEU A 146 33.80 2.74 -8.46
CA LEU A 146 35.06 2.51 -9.20
C LEU A 146 35.86 3.80 -9.34
N GLU A 147 35.24 4.91 -9.67
CA GLU A 147 35.87 6.22 -9.75
C GLU A 147 36.51 6.63 -8.43
N LYS A 148 35.80 6.45 -7.32
CA LYS A 148 36.33 6.74 -5.98
C LYS A 148 37.51 5.86 -5.62
N GLN A 149 37.51 4.59 -6.00
CA GLN A 149 38.63 3.67 -5.79
C GLN A 149 39.85 4.08 -6.59
N LEU A 150 39.67 4.52 -7.83
CA LEU A 150 40.73 5.02 -8.67
C LEU A 150 41.36 6.30 -8.13
N GLU A 151 40.54 7.23 -7.62
CA GLU A 151 41.02 8.46 -6.99
C GLU A 151 41.87 8.18 -5.75
N LYS A 152 41.50 7.17 -4.94
CA LYS A 152 42.27 6.77 -3.76
C LYS A 152 43.62 6.15 -4.09
N LYS A 153 43.78 5.62 -5.29
CA LYS A 153 45.05 4.98 -5.74
C LYS A 153 46.03 5.95 -6.40
N ARG A 154 45.61 7.19 -6.62
CA ARG A 154 46.47 8.24 -7.17
C ARG A 154 47.28 8.98 -6.06
#